data_dbb917c97831844f3771a4fe2f97a224
#
_entry.id   dbb917c97831844f3771a4fe2f97a224
#
_cell.length_a   1.000
_cell.length_b   1.000
_cell.length_c   1.000
_cell.angle_alpha   90.00
_cell.angle_beta   90.00
_cell.angle_gamma   90.00
#
_symmetry.space_group_name_H-M   'P 1'
#
loop_
_entity.id
_entity.type
_entity.pdbx_description
1 polymer ?
#
loop_
_entity_poly.entity_id
_entity_poly.type
_entity_poly.pdbx_seq_one_letter_code
_entity_poly.pdbx_strand_id
1 'polypeptide(L)'
;MFTGIIETLGKIEKIEKDKDNINFSFSSSITNELKIDQSLSHDGVCLTVVNVQDNQYTVTAIQETLNRSALKNWSVGAKVNLERALKLGDRLDGHMVQGHVDEVAKCESCLLYTSDAADDVYC
;
A
#
# COMPACT_ATOMS: atom_id res chain seq x y z
N MET A 1 4.07 -5.81 -10.38
CA MET A 1 5.36 -5.65 -9.70
C MET A 1 5.63 -4.21 -9.33
N PHE A 2 6.44 -4.03 -8.31
CA PHE A 2 6.73 -2.72 -7.73
C PHE A 2 8.23 -2.56 -7.51
N THR A 3 8.66 -1.34 -7.24
CA THR A 3 10.07 -1.03 -6.95
C THR A 3 10.37 -0.96 -5.46
N GLY A 4 9.34 -0.76 -4.65
CA GLY A 4 9.48 -0.46 -3.22
C GLY A 4 9.66 1.03 -2.92
N ILE A 5 9.60 1.88 -3.94
CA ILE A 5 9.73 3.34 -3.78
C ILE A 5 8.34 3.96 -3.70
N ILE A 6 8.05 4.63 -2.60
CA ILE A 6 6.75 5.24 -2.35
C ILE A 6 6.57 6.51 -3.22
N GLU A 7 5.45 6.59 -3.93
CA GLU A 7 5.12 7.77 -4.75
C GLU A 7 4.40 8.85 -3.95
N THR A 8 3.44 8.45 -3.13
CA THR A 8 2.57 9.38 -2.40
C THR A 8 1.89 8.68 -1.23
N LEU A 9 1.11 9.42 -0.47
CA LEU A 9 0.29 8.89 0.62
C LEU A 9 -1.17 8.90 0.22
N GLY A 10 -1.87 7.83 0.58
CA GLY A 10 -3.33 7.78 0.52
C GLY A 10 -3.91 7.93 1.90
N LYS A 11 -5.11 8.47 1.99
CA LYS A 11 -5.85 8.58 3.24
C LYS A 11 -7.06 7.66 3.19
N ILE A 12 -7.25 6.86 4.23
CA ILE A 12 -8.42 5.98 4.32
C ILE A 12 -9.63 6.84 4.66
N GLU A 13 -10.60 6.88 3.74
CA GLU A 13 -11.83 7.66 3.90
C GLU A 13 -12.98 6.79 4.41
N LYS A 14 -12.99 5.49 4.07
CA LYS A 14 -14.08 4.60 4.41
C LYS A 14 -13.61 3.16 4.50
N ILE A 15 -14.17 2.41 5.43
CA ILE A 15 -13.93 0.98 5.61
C ILE A 15 -15.29 0.29 5.69
N GLU A 16 -15.57 -0.63 4.77
CA GLU A 16 -16.80 -1.39 4.75
C GLU A 16 -16.51 -2.89 4.75
N LYS A 17 -17.14 -3.59 5.68
CA LYS A 17 -17.07 -5.04 5.70
C LYS A 17 -18.10 -5.62 4.72
N ASP A 18 -17.66 -6.55 3.87
CA ASP A 18 -18.50 -7.26 2.91
C ASP A 18 -18.23 -8.75 3.05
N LYS A 19 -19.08 -9.43 3.84
CA LYS A 19 -18.90 -10.84 4.20
C LYS A 19 -17.53 -11.04 4.87
N ASP A 20 -16.64 -11.83 4.27
CA ASP A 20 -15.30 -12.08 4.79
C ASP A 20 -14.27 -11.10 4.24
N ASN A 21 -14.68 -10.23 3.32
CA ASN A 21 -13.80 -9.24 2.71
C ASN A 21 -13.99 -7.87 3.35
N ILE A 22 -13.03 -6.98 3.14
CA ILE A 22 -13.14 -5.59 3.55
C ILE A 22 -12.84 -4.69 2.36
N ASN A 23 -13.71 -3.71 2.13
CA ASN A 23 -13.53 -2.69 1.11
C ASN A 23 -12.96 -1.43 1.78
N PHE A 24 -11.83 -0.96 1.28
CA PHE A 24 -11.21 0.28 1.74
C PHE A 24 -11.32 1.33 0.64
N SER A 25 -11.81 2.51 0.99
CA SER A 25 -11.86 3.65 0.07
C SER A 25 -10.81 4.68 0.50
N PHE A 26 -10.07 5.17 -0.47
CA PHE A 26 -8.94 6.09 -0.26
C PHE A 26 -9.12 7.37 -1.08
N SER A 27 -8.56 8.45 -0.56
CA SER A 27 -8.28 9.66 -1.34
C SER A 27 -6.78 9.81 -1.48
N SER A 28 -6.33 10.29 -2.64
CA SER A 28 -4.90 10.51 -2.89
C SER A 28 -4.71 11.48 -4.05
N SER A 29 -3.47 11.96 -4.20
CA SER A 29 -3.11 12.83 -5.33
C SER A 29 -3.11 12.10 -6.67
N ILE A 30 -3.05 10.78 -6.67
CA ILE A 30 -3.01 9.97 -7.90
C ILE A 30 -4.35 9.32 -8.24
N THR A 31 -5.40 9.56 -7.45
CA THR A 31 -6.70 8.89 -7.63
C THR A 31 -7.24 9.04 -9.06
N ASN A 32 -7.14 10.24 -9.63
CA ASN A 32 -7.68 10.49 -10.97
C ASN A 32 -6.90 9.80 -12.09
N GLU A 33 -5.72 9.28 -11.80
CA GLU A 33 -4.88 8.55 -12.75
C GLU A 33 -5.04 7.04 -12.63
N LEU A 34 -5.82 6.58 -11.65
CA LEU A 34 -6.05 5.15 -11.42
C LEU A 34 -7.17 4.62 -12.29
N LYS A 35 -7.09 3.33 -12.62
CA LYS A 35 -8.10 2.62 -13.41
C LYS A 35 -8.54 1.38 -12.66
N ILE A 36 -9.78 0.96 -12.92
CA ILE A 36 -10.29 -0.32 -12.40
C ILE A 36 -9.38 -1.45 -12.89
N ASP A 37 -9.15 -2.43 -12.03
CA ASP A 37 -8.26 -3.58 -12.23
C ASP A 37 -6.76 -3.25 -12.17
N GLN A 38 -6.40 -2.02 -11.91
CA GLN A 38 -5.01 -1.65 -11.71
C GLN A 38 -4.53 -2.12 -10.34
N SER A 39 -3.30 -2.65 -10.28
CA SER A 39 -2.65 -3.02 -9.02
C SER A 39 -1.95 -1.81 -8.41
N LEU A 40 -2.10 -1.66 -7.10
CA LEU A 40 -1.53 -0.55 -6.34
C LEU A 40 -1.00 -1.10 -5.01
N SER A 41 0.23 -0.76 -4.67
CA SER A 41 0.82 -1.15 -3.39
C SER A 41 0.37 -0.20 -2.29
N HIS A 42 -0.14 -0.77 -1.19
CA HIS A 42 -0.60 -0.03 -0.01
C HIS A 42 0.21 -0.48 1.19
N ASP A 43 1.13 0.34 1.67
CA ASP A 43 2.08 -0.05 2.71
C ASP A 43 2.80 -1.37 2.36
N GLY A 44 3.11 -1.54 1.07
CA GLY A 44 3.76 -2.75 0.56
C GLY A 44 2.82 -3.90 0.19
N VAL A 45 1.52 -3.76 0.42
CA VAL A 45 0.54 -4.81 0.09
C VAL A 45 -0.13 -4.50 -1.24
N CYS A 46 -0.03 -5.43 -2.19
CA CYS A 46 -0.67 -5.29 -3.51
C CYS A 46 -2.17 -5.51 -3.40
N LEU A 47 -2.93 -4.48 -3.72
CA LEU A 47 -4.39 -4.54 -3.79
C LEU A 47 -4.85 -4.02 -5.14
N THR A 48 -5.96 -4.57 -5.64
CA THR A 48 -6.49 -4.20 -6.95
C THR A 48 -7.62 -3.19 -6.81
N VAL A 49 -7.57 -2.16 -7.62
CA VAL A 49 -8.61 -1.12 -7.66
C VAL A 49 -9.89 -1.71 -8.25
N VAL A 50 -10.99 -1.62 -7.51
CA VAL A 50 -12.29 -2.13 -7.95
C VAL A 50 -13.27 -1.02 -8.33
N ASN A 51 -13.02 0.21 -7.90
CA ASN A 51 -13.86 1.35 -8.24
C ASN A 51 -13.06 2.65 -8.14
N VAL A 52 -13.39 3.62 -9.00
CA VAL A 52 -12.85 4.99 -8.92
C VAL A 52 -14.03 5.93 -9.10
N GLN A 53 -14.34 6.74 -8.10
CA GLN A 53 -15.50 7.62 -8.09
C GLN A 53 -15.31 8.77 -7.11
N ASP A 54 -15.72 9.98 -7.50
CA ASP A 54 -15.76 11.16 -6.61
C ASP A 54 -14.42 11.45 -5.92
N ASN A 55 -13.33 11.37 -6.66
CA ASN A 55 -11.97 11.59 -6.17
C ASN A 55 -11.52 10.57 -5.11
N GLN A 56 -12.20 9.44 -5.06
CA GLN A 56 -11.84 8.32 -4.20
C GLN A 56 -11.71 7.06 -5.04
N TYR A 57 -10.85 6.14 -4.61
CA TYR A 57 -10.80 4.81 -5.20
C TYR A 57 -11.03 3.78 -4.10
N THR A 58 -11.52 2.61 -4.50
CA THR A 58 -11.83 1.51 -3.58
C THR A 58 -11.03 0.27 -3.97
N VAL A 59 -10.50 -0.41 -2.96
CA VAL A 59 -9.85 -1.70 -3.10
C VAL A 59 -10.54 -2.69 -2.18
N THR A 60 -10.50 -3.98 -2.53
CA THR A 60 -11.05 -5.05 -1.71
C THR A 60 -9.92 -5.94 -1.20
N ALA A 61 -9.86 -6.11 0.11
CA ALA A 61 -8.95 -7.05 0.74
C ALA A 61 -9.71 -8.33 1.07
N ILE A 62 -9.25 -9.45 0.53
CA ILE A 62 -9.84 -10.77 0.81
C ILE A 62 -9.33 -11.30 2.14
N GLN A 63 -10.00 -12.31 2.69
CA GLN A 63 -9.68 -12.86 4.01
C GLN A 63 -8.22 -13.30 4.13
N GLU A 64 -7.66 -13.92 3.11
CA GLU A 64 -6.27 -14.34 3.14
C GLU A 64 -5.32 -13.15 3.30
N THR A 65 -5.55 -12.08 2.54
CA THR A 65 -4.76 -10.85 2.64
C THR A 65 -4.89 -10.22 4.01
N LEU A 66 -6.10 -10.21 4.57
CA LEU A 66 -6.34 -9.67 5.90
C LEU A 66 -5.62 -10.48 6.99
N ASN A 67 -5.55 -11.80 6.81
CA ASN A 67 -4.88 -12.68 7.77
C ASN A 67 -3.36 -12.59 7.71
N ARG A 68 -2.80 -12.30 6.53
CA ARG A 68 -1.35 -12.28 6.30
C ARG A 68 -0.72 -10.90 6.39
N SER A 69 -1.53 -9.86 6.49
CA SER A 69 -1.05 -8.48 6.52
C SER A 69 -1.62 -7.72 7.72
N ALA A 70 -1.17 -6.50 7.91
CA ALA A 70 -1.65 -5.63 8.99
C ALA A 70 -2.88 -4.80 8.60
N LEU A 71 -3.53 -5.09 7.47
CA LEU A 71 -4.65 -4.29 6.97
C LEU A 71 -5.84 -4.22 7.93
N LYS A 72 -6.07 -5.28 8.71
CA LYS A 72 -7.14 -5.30 9.70
C LYS A 72 -6.96 -4.27 10.81
N ASN A 73 -5.76 -3.72 10.94
CA ASN A 73 -5.45 -2.68 11.93
C ASN A 73 -5.63 -1.28 11.36
N TRP A 74 -5.96 -1.15 10.08
CA TRP A 74 -6.21 0.15 9.47
C TRP A 74 -7.49 0.77 10.04
N SER A 75 -7.48 2.10 10.13
CA SER A 75 -8.65 2.87 10.60
C SER A 75 -8.88 4.07 9.68
N VAL A 76 -10.11 4.55 9.68
CA VAL A 76 -10.47 5.75 8.90
C VAL A 76 -9.60 6.92 9.37
N GLY A 77 -9.08 7.68 8.41
CA GLY A 77 -8.17 8.79 8.65
C GLY A 77 -6.70 8.43 8.61
N ALA A 78 -6.35 7.14 8.66
CA ALA A 78 -4.96 6.72 8.59
C ALA A 78 -4.38 6.99 7.21
N LYS A 79 -3.08 7.26 7.17
CA LYS A 79 -2.34 7.48 5.93
C LYS A 79 -1.57 6.21 5.56
N VAL A 80 -1.55 5.90 4.28
CA VAL A 80 -0.98 4.68 3.74
C VAL A 80 -0.02 5.03 2.62
N ASN A 81 1.15 4.40 2.60
CA ASN A 81 2.12 4.57 1.54
C ASN A 81 1.63 3.92 0.25
N LEU A 82 1.64 4.66 -0.84
CA LEU A 82 1.15 4.19 -2.14
C LEU A 82 2.27 4.13 -3.18
N GLU A 83 2.22 3.07 -3.97
CA GLU A 83 3.08 2.92 -5.14
C GLU A 83 2.29 2.23 -6.24
N ARG A 84 2.28 2.81 -7.45
CA ARG A 84 1.66 2.17 -8.62
C ARG A 84 2.57 1.06 -9.15
N ALA A 85 1.95 0.07 -9.81
CA ALA A 85 2.70 -1.01 -10.44
C ALA A 85 3.63 -0.47 -11.53
N LEU A 86 4.75 -1.15 -11.73
CA LEU A 86 5.68 -0.84 -12.80
C LEU A 86 5.01 -0.94 -14.16
N LYS A 87 5.30 0.00 -15.04
CA LYS A 87 4.94 -0.06 -16.45
C LYS A 87 6.11 -0.61 -17.25
N LEU A 88 5.81 -1.22 -18.38
CA LEU A 88 6.84 -1.66 -19.31
C LEU A 88 7.68 -0.46 -19.75
N GLY A 89 9.00 -0.56 -19.58
CA GLY A 89 9.91 0.53 -19.93
C GLY A 89 10.24 1.49 -18.79
N ASP A 90 9.60 1.34 -17.62
CA ASP A 90 9.92 2.15 -16.44
C ASP A 90 11.33 1.87 -15.93
N ARG A 91 11.92 2.87 -15.33
CA ARG A 91 13.22 2.73 -14.66
C ARG A 91 13.03 1.97 -13.35
N LEU A 92 13.96 1.07 -13.06
CA LEU A 92 13.99 0.34 -11.79
C LEU A 92 15.03 0.99 -10.87
N ASP A 93 14.59 1.99 -10.08
CA ASP A 93 15.46 2.69 -9.14
C ASP A 93 15.46 2.06 -7.74
N GLY A 94 14.66 1.04 -7.53
CA GLY A 94 14.59 0.26 -6.29
C GLY A 94 14.77 -1.22 -6.59
N HIS A 95 14.02 -2.06 -5.90
CA HIS A 95 14.04 -3.52 -6.07
C HIS A 95 12.73 -3.98 -6.70
N MET A 96 12.76 -5.13 -7.38
CA MET A 96 11.52 -5.73 -7.88
C MET A 96 10.81 -6.44 -6.74
N VAL A 97 9.60 -5.98 -6.42
CA VAL A 97 8.78 -6.49 -5.32
C VAL A 97 7.40 -6.84 -5.83
N GLN A 98 6.83 -7.95 -5.39
CA GLN A 98 5.50 -8.36 -5.81
C GLN A 98 4.37 -7.73 -4.99
N GLY A 99 4.61 -7.40 -3.74
CA GLY A 99 3.58 -6.88 -2.85
C GLY A 99 2.72 -7.97 -2.22
N HIS A 100 3.20 -9.21 -2.24
CA HIS A 100 2.53 -10.35 -1.62
C HIS A 100 3.12 -10.57 -0.24
N VAL A 101 2.32 -10.33 0.79
CA VAL A 101 2.75 -10.40 2.18
C VAL A 101 2.55 -11.82 2.71
N ASP A 102 3.60 -12.39 3.29
CA ASP A 102 3.54 -13.72 3.89
C ASP A 102 3.18 -13.66 5.37
N GLU A 103 3.70 -12.66 6.08
CA GLU A 103 3.61 -12.62 7.53
C GLU A 103 3.77 -11.19 8.05
N VAL A 104 3.28 -10.95 9.27
CA VAL A 104 3.40 -9.68 9.96
C VAL A 104 4.28 -9.88 11.19
N ALA A 105 5.17 -8.94 11.43
CA ALA A 105 6.00 -8.90 12.62
C ALA A 105 5.84 -7.56 13.31
N LYS A 106 6.08 -7.55 14.61
CA LYS A 106 6.08 -6.31 15.39
C LYS A 106 7.51 -5.77 15.47
N CYS A 107 7.69 -4.51 15.09
CA CYS A 107 8.97 -3.84 15.27
C CYS A 107 9.13 -3.49 16.76
N GLU A 108 10.12 -4.09 17.42
CA GLU A 108 10.37 -3.82 18.84
C GLU A 108 11.34 -2.68 19.07
N SER A 109 12.27 -2.47 18.13
CA SER A 109 13.22 -1.36 18.21
C SER A 109 13.70 -0.97 16.83
N CYS A 110 14.07 0.29 16.70
CA CYS A 110 14.57 0.87 15.46
C CYS A 110 15.86 1.62 15.78
N LEU A 111 16.96 1.27 15.11
CA LEU A 111 18.24 1.96 15.28
C LEU A 111 18.46 2.90 14.10
N LEU A 112 18.65 4.19 14.43
CA LEU A 112 19.00 5.20 13.46
C LEU A 112 20.49 5.43 13.55
N TYR A 113 21.22 5.13 12.47
CA TYR A 113 22.65 5.39 12.39
C TYR A 113 22.88 6.70 11.65
N THR A 114 23.51 7.65 12.32
CA THR A 114 24.01 8.87 11.70
C THR A 114 25.48 8.62 11.38
N SER A 115 25.74 7.97 10.28
CA SER A 115 27.11 7.73 9.84
C SER A 115 27.49 8.68 8.72
N ASP A 116 28.78 8.65 8.33
CA ASP A 116 29.30 9.51 7.28
C ASP A 116 28.60 9.31 5.93
N ALA A 117 28.00 8.19 5.72
CA ALA A 117 27.40 7.85 4.43
C ALA A 117 25.96 8.31 4.31
N ALA A 118 25.19 8.27 5.37
CA ALA A 118 23.79 8.66 5.42
C ALA A 118 23.16 8.20 6.74
N ASP A 119 21.94 8.64 6.98
CA ASP A 119 21.15 8.13 8.10
C ASP A 119 20.50 6.82 7.68
N ASP A 120 21.05 5.70 8.15
CA ASP A 120 20.49 4.38 7.91
C ASP A 120 19.59 3.98 9.07
N VAL A 121 18.40 3.48 8.74
CA VAL A 121 17.44 3.01 9.73
C VAL A 121 17.33 1.50 9.64
N TYR A 122 17.56 0.83 10.78
CA TYR A 122 17.41 -0.62 10.91
C TYR A 122 16.29 -0.92 11.89
N CYS A 123 15.22 -1.52 11.39
CA CYS A 123 14.04 -1.83 12.18
C CYS A 123 13.70 -3.32 12.14
#